data_eed3742d1fa529d8932122fc58818e8f
#
_entry.id   eed3742d1fa529d8932122fc58818e8f
#
_cell.length_a   1.000
_cell.length_b   1.000
_cell.length_c   1.000
_cell.angle_alpha   90.00
_cell.angle_beta   90.00
_cell.angle_gamma   90.00
#
_symmetry.space_group_name_H-M   'P 1'
#
loop_
_entity.id
_entity.type
_entity.pdbx_description
1 polymer ?
#
loop_
_entity_poly.entity_id
_entity_poly.type
_entity_poly.pdbx_seq_one_letter_code
_entity_poly.pdbx_strand_id
1 'polypeptide(L)'
;MLFDEILSKDPIVVKGIITKMLNSQTNSSKLVLGIDPGERIGVSVTYLENHIARAFFVSIDKLIPYMIAIMAELPAARKIIKIGNGDMKTATKILQMLNLKFCSKFEIEFVDESSTSLKIKNYNQRGKRDMLSAQFISQRSGIAKSVLPLSIIG
;
A
#
# COMPACT_ATOMS: atom_id res chain seq x y z
N MET A 1 15.18 19.33 17.57
CA MET A 1 14.60 20.07 16.42
C MET A 1 13.69 19.18 15.60
N LEU A 2 12.64 19.74 15.03
CA LEU A 2 11.67 19.00 14.21
C LEU A 2 12.32 18.23 13.04
N PHE A 3 13.36 18.80 12.44
CA PHE A 3 14.09 18.16 11.33
C PHE A 3 14.84 16.90 11.75
N ASP A 4 15.41 16.86 12.94
CA ASP A 4 16.13 15.69 13.44
C ASP A 4 15.18 14.52 13.72
N GLU A 5 14.00 14.80 14.24
CA GLU A 5 12.95 13.79 14.44
C GLU A 5 12.41 13.24 13.11
N ILE A 6 12.30 14.09 12.09
CA ILE A 6 11.88 13.65 10.75
C ILE A 6 12.95 12.79 10.09
N LEU A 7 14.22 13.18 10.17
CA LEU A 7 15.34 12.46 9.55
C LEU A 7 15.61 11.09 10.18
N SER A 8 15.17 10.85 11.42
CA SER A 8 15.29 9.54 12.07
C SER A 8 14.25 8.52 11.59
N LYS A 9 13.27 8.94 10.80
CA LYS A 9 12.20 8.08 10.29
C LYS A 9 12.59 7.37 9.00
N ASP A 10 11.80 6.35 8.64
CA ASP A 10 11.95 5.68 7.35
C ASP A 10 11.90 6.68 6.19
N PRO A 11 12.77 6.56 5.18
CA PRO A 11 12.82 7.48 4.03
C PRO A 11 11.47 7.68 3.33
N ILE A 12 10.63 6.66 3.29
CA ILE A 12 9.29 6.74 2.69
C ILE A 12 8.38 7.64 3.52
N VAL A 13 8.46 7.52 4.83
CA VAL A 13 7.71 8.37 5.77
C VAL A 13 8.18 9.82 5.65
N VAL A 14 9.49 10.04 5.58
CA VAL A 14 10.07 11.38 5.35
C VAL A 14 9.56 11.98 4.06
N LYS A 15 9.58 11.21 2.97
CA LYS A 15 9.05 11.66 1.67
C LYS A 15 7.57 12.01 1.74
N GLY A 16 6.77 11.21 2.44
CA GLY A 16 5.36 11.49 2.67
C GLY A 16 5.13 12.78 3.45
N ILE A 17 5.89 13.01 4.53
CA ILE A 17 5.81 14.24 5.33
C ILE A 17 6.16 15.48 4.50
N ILE A 18 7.24 15.41 3.72
CA ILE A 18 7.64 16.49 2.81
C ILE A 18 6.54 16.74 1.76
N THR A 19 6.01 15.68 1.17
CA THR A 19 4.90 15.78 0.21
C THR A 19 3.69 16.49 0.82
N LYS A 20 3.35 16.16 2.07
CA LYS A 20 2.27 16.84 2.80
C LYS A 20 2.54 18.32 3.03
N MET A 21 3.77 18.67 3.41
CA MET A 21 4.17 20.06 3.62
C MET A 21 4.07 20.90 2.34
N LEU A 22 4.43 20.31 1.19
CA LEU A 22 4.37 20.98 -0.11
C LEU A 22 2.93 21.10 -0.65
N ASN A 23 2.06 20.17 -0.28
CA ASN A 23 0.67 20.10 -0.77
C ASN A 23 -0.35 20.56 0.27
N SER A 24 -0.06 21.61 1.02
CA SER A 24 -0.87 22.11 2.13
C SER A 24 -2.32 22.49 1.78
N GLN A 25 -2.70 22.46 0.51
CA GLN A 25 -4.03 22.84 0.02
C GLN A 25 -4.94 21.70 -0.44
N THR A 26 -4.48 20.43 -0.34
CA THR A 26 -5.35 19.33 -0.78
C THR A 26 -6.31 18.92 0.34
N ASN A 27 -7.60 19.13 0.09
CA ASN A 27 -8.69 18.81 1.03
C ASN A 27 -8.92 17.30 1.22
N SER A 28 -8.28 16.43 0.44
CA SER A 28 -8.42 14.98 0.59
C SER A 28 -7.10 14.33 0.96
N SER A 29 -6.87 14.15 2.25
CA SER A 29 -5.74 13.37 2.70
C SER A 29 -6.02 11.88 2.54
N LYS A 30 -5.47 11.30 1.48
CA LYS A 30 -5.67 9.91 1.08
C LYS A 30 -4.33 9.19 0.98
N LEU A 31 -4.24 8.06 1.64
CA LEU A 31 -3.12 7.12 1.52
C LEU A 31 -3.61 5.86 0.84
N VAL A 32 -2.97 5.47 -0.25
CA VAL A 32 -3.31 4.26 -1.01
C VAL A 32 -2.09 3.35 -1.09
N LEU A 33 -2.26 2.11 -0.65
CA LEU A 33 -1.30 1.04 -0.86
C LEU A 33 -1.86 0.11 -1.94
N GLY A 34 -1.20 0.04 -3.08
CA GLY A 34 -1.49 -0.93 -4.13
C GLY A 34 -0.66 -2.19 -3.94
N ILE A 35 -1.30 -3.35 -3.92
CA ILE A 35 -0.66 -4.64 -3.67
C ILE A 35 -0.96 -5.60 -4.81
N ASP A 36 0.08 -6.15 -5.37
CA ASP A 36 0.04 -7.22 -6.37
C ASP A 36 0.50 -8.53 -5.70
N PRO A 37 -0.45 -9.37 -5.24
CA PRO A 37 -0.11 -10.60 -4.54
C PRO A 37 0.36 -11.69 -5.51
N GLY A 38 1.40 -12.43 -5.14
CA GLY A 38 1.97 -13.52 -5.91
C GLY A 38 3.17 -14.11 -5.20
N GLU A 39 4.01 -14.87 -5.90
CA GLU A 39 5.28 -15.38 -5.37
C GLU A 39 6.18 -14.24 -4.87
N ARG A 40 6.16 -13.14 -5.60
CA ARG A 40 6.70 -11.86 -5.16
C ARG A 40 5.53 -10.89 -5.03
N ILE A 41 5.49 -10.19 -3.95
CA ILE A 41 4.42 -9.27 -3.65
C ILE A 41 4.91 -7.87 -3.98
N GLY A 42 4.32 -7.27 -5.02
CA GLY A 42 4.59 -5.89 -5.39
C GLY A 42 3.76 -4.94 -4.54
N VAL A 43 4.39 -3.84 -4.11
CA VAL A 43 3.72 -2.80 -3.33
C VAL A 43 4.02 -1.43 -3.93
N SER A 44 2.98 -0.62 -4.06
CA SER A 44 3.11 0.79 -4.39
C SER A 44 2.44 1.65 -3.33
N VAL A 45 3.02 2.79 -3.04
CA VAL A 45 2.48 3.74 -2.05
C VAL A 45 2.19 5.06 -2.75
N THR A 46 0.94 5.48 -2.69
CA THR A 46 0.48 6.78 -3.19
C THR A 46 -0.08 7.58 -2.01
N TYR A 47 0.43 8.77 -1.81
CA TYR A 47 0.03 9.66 -0.74
C TYR A 47 -0.28 11.05 -1.27
N LEU A 48 -1.45 11.57 -0.93
CA LEU A 48 -1.93 12.87 -1.43
C LEU A 48 -1.84 12.98 -2.96
N GLU A 49 -2.25 11.90 -3.64
CA GLU A 49 -2.22 11.76 -5.11
C GLU A 49 -0.81 11.67 -5.73
N ASN A 50 0.24 11.69 -4.92
CA ASN A 50 1.61 11.53 -5.38
C ASN A 50 2.12 10.11 -5.11
N HIS A 51 2.73 9.51 -6.12
CA HIS A 51 3.43 8.25 -5.96
C HIS A 51 4.72 8.47 -5.19
N ILE A 52 4.85 7.86 -4.01
CA ILE A 52 6.00 8.09 -3.13
C ILE A 52 6.96 6.91 -3.02
N ALA A 53 6.49 5.68 -3.20
CA ALA A 53 7.33 4.49 -3.06
C ALA A 53 6.83 3.29 -3.85
N ARG A 54 7.78 2.43 -4.21
CA ARG A 54 7.56 1.08 -4.72
C ARG A 54 8.50 0.13 -4.01
N ALA A 55 8.03 -1.05 -3.72
CA ALA A 55 8.82 -2.12 -3.13
C ALA A 55 8.29 -3.48 -3.59
N PHE A 56 9.08 -4.53 -3.37
CA PHE A 56 8.60 -5.89 -3.51
C PHE A 56 9.08 -6.74 -2.33
N PHE A 57 8.31 -7.75 -2.00
CA PHE A 57 8.57 -8.64 -0.89
C PHE A 57 8.44 -10.09 -1.33
N VAL A 58 9.28 -10.93 -0.80
CA VAL A 58 9.22 -12.40 -1.02
C VAL A 58 8.48 -13.11 0.11
N SER A 59 8.08 -12.39 1.14
CA SER A 59 7.44 -12.94 2.32
C SER A 59 6.43 -11.96 2.90
N ILE A 60 5.27 -12.47 3.30
CA ILE A 60 4.23 -11.69 3.96
C ILE A 60 4.73 -11.16 5.32
N ASP A 61 5.56 -11.92 6.01
CA ASP A 61 6.11 -11.52 7.31
C ASP A 61 6.98 -10.26 7.24
N LYS A 62 7.60 -10.00 6.09
CA LYS A 62 8.35 -8.75 5.84
C LYS A 62 7.45 -7.63 5.30
N LEU A 63 6.42 -7.98 4.55
CA LEU A 63 5.46 -7.04 3.99
C LEU A 63 4.64 -6.34 5.07
N ILE A 64 4.10 -7.09 6.03
CA ILE A 64 3.17 -6.56 7.03
C ILE A 64 3.79 -5.44 7.87
N PRO A 65 5.01 -5.57 8.45
CA PRO A 65 5.64 -4.47 9.16
C PRO A 65 5.84 -3.22 8.32
N TYR A 66 6.19 -3.39 7.05
CA TYR A 66 6.34 -2.28 6.10
C TYR A 66 5.02 -1.53 5.88
N MET A 67 3.93 -2.26 5.64
CA MET A 67 2.61 -1.67 5.47
C MET A 67 2.14 -0.93 6.73
N ILE A 68 2.31 -1.57 7.90
CA ILE A 68 1.91 -0.99 9.18
C ILE A 68 2.68 0.30 9.46
N ALA A 69 3.99 0.31 9.24
CA ALA A 69 4.82 1.49 9.44
C ALA A 69 4.33 2.68 8.59
N ILE A 70 4.06 2.45 7.31
CA ILE A 70 3.54 3.48 6.41
C ILE A 70 2.16 3.96 6.85
N MET A 71 1.26 3.02 7.15
CA MET A 71 -0.11 3.35 7.54
C MET A 71 -0.20 4.04 8.91
N ALA A 72 0.70 3.73 9.82
CA ALA A 72 0.75 4.35 11.16
C ALA A 72 1.41 5.73 11.13
N GLU A 73 2.45 5.90 10.33
CA GLU A 73 3.27 7.12 10.34
C GLU A 73 2.75 8.23 9.41
N LEU A 74 2.03 7.87 8.33
CA LEU A 74 1.46 8.85 7.41
C LEU A 74 0.01 9.17 7.77
N PRO A 75 -0.27 10.38 8.27
CA PRO A 75 -1.62 10.77 8.63
C PRO A 75 -2.48 10.95 7.37
N ALA A 76 -3.61 10.28 7.32
CA ALA A 76 -4.57 10.37 6.24
C ALA A 76 -6.00 10.21 6.76
N ALA A 77 -6.93 10.97 6.19
CA ALA A 77 -8.35 10.84 6.51
C ALA A 77 -8.89 9.49 6.01
N ARG A 78 -8.38 9.02 4.87
CA ARG A 78 -8.70 7.70 4.32
C ARG A 78 -7.43 6.92 4.03
N LYS A 79 -7.39 5.69 4.51
CA LYS A 79 -6.32 4.72 4.23
C LYS A 79 -6.92 3.56 3.47
N ILE A 80 -6.48 3.36 2.24
CA ILE A 80 -7.06 2.39 1.31
C ILE A 80 -5.99 1.39 0.89
N ILE A 81 -6.34 0.12 0.95
CA ILE A 81 -5.54 -0.96 0.41
C ILE A 81 -6.24 -1.46 -0.84
N LYS A 82 -5.61 -1.27 -1.99
CA LYS A 82 -6.06 -1.85 -3.26
C LYS A 82 -5.24 -3.11 -3.51
N ILE A 83 -5.90 -4.24 -3.57
CA ILE A 83 -5.25 -5.54 -3.70
C ILE A 83 -5.76 -6.27 -4.94
N GLY A 84 -4.84 -6.76 -5.76
CA GLY A 84 -5.17 -7.54 -6.94
C GLY A 84 -5.79 -8.89 -6.59
N ASN A 85 -6.68 -9.37 -7.41
CA ASN A 85 -7.41 -10.63 -7.21
C ASN A 85 -6.77 -11.85 -7.93
N GLY A 86 -5.60 -11.68 -8.53
CA GLY A 86 -4.90 -12.76 -9.26
C GLY A 86 -4.47 -13.93 -8.36
N ASP A 87 -4.11 -13.65 -7.11
CA ASP A 87 -3.83 -14.65 -6.08
C ASP A 87 -4.62 -14.35 -4.81
N MET A 88 -5.85 -14.81 -4.78
CA MET A 88 -6.76 -14.58 -3.65
C MET A 88 -6.31 -15.26 -2.36
N LYS A 89 -5.54 -16.35 -2.43
CA LYS A 89 -5.00 -17.02 -1.24
C LYS A 89 -4.00 -16.14 -0.53
N THR A 90 -3.04 -15.59 -1.26
CA THR A 90 -2.05 -14.65 -0.73
C THR A 90 -2.72 -13.34 -0.30
N ALA A 91 -3.64 -12.81 -1.10
CA ALA A 91 -4.40 -11.61 -0.77
C ALA A 91 -5.14 -11.75 0.57
N THR A 92 -5.89 -12.83 0.75
CA THR A 92 -6.63 -13.10 2.00
C THR A 92 -5.69 -13.19 3.19
N LYS A 93 -4.56 -13.89 3.06
CA LYS A 93 -3.57 -14.01 4.14
C LYS A 93 -2.96 -12.66 4.54
N ILE A 94 -2.63 -11.82 3.56
CA ILE A 94 -2.15 -10.45 3.81
C ILE A 94 -3.19 -9.67 4.63
N LEU A 95 -4.44 -9.68 4.20
CA LEU A 95 -5.50 -8.93 4.85
C LEU A 95 -5.80 -9.44 6.26
N GLN A 96 -5.79 -10.76 6.47
CA GLN A 96 -5.96 -11.35 7.79
C GLN A 96 -4.84 -10.92 8.75
N MET A 97 -3.58 -11.02 8.33
CA MET A 97 -2.44 -10.62 9.15
C MET A 97 -2.44 -9.13 9.45
N LEU A 98 -2.79 -8.32 8.46
CA LEU A 98 -2.89 -6.87 8.65
C LEU A 98 -4.01 -6.50 9.62
N ASN A 99 -5.18 -7.11 9.48
CA ASN A 99 -6.31 -6.88 10.38
C ASN A 99 -6.01 -7.28 11.84
N LEU A 100 -5.19 -8.31 12.03
CA LEU A 100 -4.74 -8.73 13.37
C LEU A 100 -3.77 -7.75 14.03
N LYS A 101 -2.94 -7.08 13.23
CA LYS A 101 -1.81 -6.29 13.73
C LYS A 101 -2.02 -4.77 13.65
N PHE A 102 -2.91 -4.31 12.80
CA PHE A 102 -3.18 -2.89 12.61
C PHE A 102 -4.47 -2.48 13.31
N CYS A 103 -4.34 -1.61 14.31
CA CYS A 103 -5.44 -1.26 15.21
C CYS A 103 -6.33 -0.10 14.73
N SER A 104 -6.02 0.47 13.57
CA SER A 104 -6.79 1.58 13.00
C SER A 104 -7.63 1.14 11.81
N LYS A 105 -8.66 1.91 11.52
CA LYS A 105 -9.56 1.64 10.39
C LYS A 105 -8.85 1.85 9.04
N PHE A 106 -9.10 0.96 8.11
CA PHE A 106 -8.70 1.10 6.71
C PHE A 106 -9.76 0.49 5.78
N GLU A 107 -9.71 0.88 4.51
CA GLU A 107 -10.61 0.39 3.47
C GLU A 107 -9.87 -0.59 2.57
N ILE A 108 -10.57 -1.59 2.05
CA ILE A 108 -10.02 -2.54 1.10
C ILE A 108 -10.80 -2.45 -0.21
N GLU A 109 -10.07 -2.38 -1.31
CA GLU A 109 -10.60 -2.49 -2.67
C GLU A 109 -9.92 -3.67 -3.38
N PHE A 110 -10.71 -4.64 -3.84
CA PHE A 110 -10.21 -5.69 -4.71
C PHE A 110 -10.21 -5.21 -6.15
N VAL A 111 -9.09 -5.38 -6.84
CA VAL A 111 -8.90 -4.92 -8.21
C VAL A 111 -8.71 -6.12 -9.12
N ASP A 112 -9.43 -6.13 -10.25
CA ASP A 112 -9.25 -7.15 -11.27
C ASP A 112 -7.92 -6.96 -12.02
N GLU A 113 -7.04 -7.94 -11.90
CA GLU A 113 -5.72 -7.95 -12.54
C GLU A 113 -5.75 -8.32 -14.02
N SER A 114 -6.85 -8.86 -14.54
CA SER A 114 -6.93 -9.36 -15.92
C SER A 114 -6.59 -8.29 -16.96
N SER A 115 -6.81 -7.03 -16.64
CA SER A 115 -6.52 -5.88 -17.49
C SER A 115 -5.29 -5.07 -17.05
N THR A 116 -4.63 -5.43 -15.97
CA THR A 116 -3.44 -4.74 -15.46
C THR A 116 -2.12 -5.43 -15.82
N SER A 117 -2.18 -6.62 -16.42
CA SER A 117 -0.99 -7.36 -16.86
C SER A 117 -0.23 -6.60 -17.92
N LEU A 118 0.95 -6.11 -17.56
CA LEU A 118 1.90 -5.55 -18.52
C LEU A 118 2.64 -6.69 -19.21
N LYS A 119 2.52 -6.77 -20.53
CA LYS A 119 3.37 -7.65 -21.34
C LYS A 119 4.77 -7.04 -21.45
N ILE A 120 5.57 -7.23 -20.44
CA ILE A 120 6.98 -6.82 -20.46
C ILE A 120 7.79 -7.93 -21.10
N LYS A 121 8.43 -7.63 -22.23
CA LYS A 121 9.26 -8.58 -22.99
C LYS A 121 10.57 -8.97 -22.31
N ASN A 122 11.00 -8.32 -21.25
CA ASN A 122 12.28 -8.56 -20.57
C ASN A 122 12.07 -9.29 -19.26
N TYR A 123 12.37 -10.59 -19.26
CA TYR A 123 12.16 -11.52 -18.16
C TYR A 123 13.08 -11.33 -16.94
N ASN A 124 14.16 -10.57 -17.07
CA ASN A 124 15.15 -10.39 -16.00
C ASN A 124 14.74 -9.38 -14.92
N GLN A 125 13.51 -8.86 -14.94
CA GLN A 125 13.03 -7.83 -14.03
C GLN A 125 11.70 -8.18 -13.37
N ARG A 126 11.57 -9.40 -12.86
CA ARG A 126 10.34 -9.90 -12.25
C ARG A 126 9.84 -9.01 -11.10
N GLY A 127 10.73 -8.60 -10.20
CA GLY A 127 10.39 -7.69 -9.11
C GLY A 127 9.92 -6.31 -9.58
N LYS A 128 10.53 -5.76 -10.63
CA LYS A 128 10.10 -4.48 -11.22
C LYS A 128 8.71 -4.58 -11.86
N ARG A 129 8.40 -5.70 -12.49
CA ARG A 129 7.07 -5.99 -13.03
C ARG A 129 6.01 -6.00 -11.93
N ASP A 130 6.28 -6.68 -10.82
CA ASP A 130 5.36 -6.77 -9.68
C ASP A 130 5.11 -5.39 -9.04
N MET A 131 6.15 -4.55 -8.93
CA MET A 131 6.02 -3.17 -8.47
C MET A 131 5.19 -2.31 -9.43
N LEU A 132 5.37 -2.46 -10.74
CA LEU A 132 4.57 -1.73 -11.74
C LEU A 132 3.11 -2.18 -11.73
N SER A 133 2.84 -3.47 -11.63
CA SER A 133 1.48 -4.01 -11.49
C SER A 133 0.79 -3.45 -10.25
N ALA A 134 1.48 -3.41 -9.11
CA ALA A 134 0.95 -2.83 -7.87
C ALA A 134 0.62 -1.34 -8.04
N GLN A 135 1.43 -0.58 -8.76
CA GLN A 135 1.15 0.82 -9.05
C GLN A 135 -0.12 0.99 -9.90
N PHE A 136 -0.30 0.18 -10.94
CA PHE A 136 -1.53 0.21 -11.74
C PHE A 136 -2.77 -0.15 -10.92
N ILE A 137 -2.67 -1.17 -10.06
CA ILE A 137 -3.74 -1.57 -9.14
C ILE A 137 -4.13 -0.39 -8.24
N SER A 138 -3.17 0.35 -7.69
CA SER A 138 -3.46 1.50 -6.83
C SER A 138 -4.18 2.65 -7.55
N GLN A 139 -4.02 2.77 -8.85
CA GLN A 139 -4.65 3.82 -9.67
C GLN A 139 -6.04 3.45 -10.18
N ARG A 140 -6.45 2.19 -10.07
CA ARG A 140 -7.76 1.71 -10.55
C ARG A 140 -8.81 1.73 -9.45
N SER A 141 -10.05 1.94 -9.85
CA SER A 141 -11.20 1.74 -8.96
C SER A 141 -11.49 0.25 -8.80
N GLY A 142 -11.76 -0.18 -7.60
CA GLY A 142 -12.13 -1.55 -7.27
C GLY A 142 -13.39 -1.60 -6.42
N ILE A 143 -13.81 -2.81 -6.06
CA ILE A 143 -14.91 -3.01 -5.12
C ILE A 143 -14.42 -2.66 -3.72
N ALA A 144 -14.97 -1.59 -3.15
CA ALA A 144 -14.59 -1.13 -1.83
C ALA A 144 -15.19 -2.00 -0.73
N LYS A 145 -14.38 -2.38 0.24
CA LYS A 145 -14.82 -3.06 1.46
C LYS A 145 -14.10 -2.46 2.66
N SER A 146 -14.86 -1.96 3.62
CA SER A 146 -14.29 -1.46 4.88
C SER A 146 -13.92 -2.61 5.80
N VAL A 147 -12.74 -2.52 6.42
CA VAL A 147 -12.27 -3.46 7.43
C VAL A 147 -12.09 -2.71 8.75
N LEU A 148 -12.71 -3.24 9.78
CA LEU A 148 -12.57 -2.75 11.15
C LEU A 148 -11.57 -3.62 11.91
N PRO A 149 -10.90 -3.06 12.95
CA PRO A 149 -10.05 -3.86 13.83
C PRO A 149 -10.81 -5.02 14.47
N LEU A 150 -10.14 -6.14 14.70
CA LEU A 150 -10.72 -7.36 15.27
C LEU A 150 -11.38 -7.14 16.62
N SER A 151 -10.86 -6.22 17.42
CA SER A 151 -11.44 -5.84 18.73
C SER A 151 -12.87 -5.29 18.63
N ILE A 152 -13.31 -4.87 17.45
CA ILE A 152 -14.66 -4.32 17.20
C ILE A 152 -15.57 -5.37 16.55
N ILE A 153 -14.99 -6.39 15.91
CA ILE A 153 -15.70 -7.44 15.17
C ILE A 153 -16.03 -8.65 16.06
N GLY A 154 -15.38 -8.74 17.20
CA GLY A 154 -15.46 -9.86 18.14
C GLY A 154 -16.84 -10.21 18.66
#